data_19c85a921393bca724d673c44107c5f7
#
_entry.id   19c85a921393bca724d673c44107c5f7
#
_cell.length_a   1.000
_cell.length_b   1.000
_cell.length_c   1.000
_cell.angle_alpha   90.00
_cell.angle_beta   90.00
_cell.angle_gamma   90.00
#
_symmetry.space_group_name_H-M   'P 1'
#
loop_
_entity.id
_entity.type
_entity.pdbx_description
1 polymer ?
#
loop_
_entity_poly.entity_id
_entity_poly.type
_entity_poly.pdbx_seq_one_letter_code
_entity_poly.pdbx_strand_id
1 'polypeptide(L)'
;MLVGCLGGNLENDISYPGDVMYESTNATIVEVWEDGAVVETTYPVLSFDFNESSAPSAFLSYTVRGTHVDETVDASQTTVVNVEFKHHGFHTLELIADYEDTTDERGDDSRHLNEIVVRIEKRIEWRESSTNEPMPMTLDSRHEVGDRPPSVLVLASTVHNPALIANLGGGQEVEVLWELIDNTQEACQFQPGTVKDGESASWNTVHFNTDEVHDLRVTYEEGQDTIDVDHTVDIQYEALETVPTA
;
A
#
# COMPACT_ATOMS: atom_id res chain seq x y z
N MET A 1 23.25 -32.34 55.42
CA MET A 1 23.57 -32.67 54.06
C MET A 1 22.22 -32.92 53.33
N LEU A 2 21.70 -31.93 52.69
CA LEU A 2 20.45 -32.01 51.90
C LEU A 2 20.84 -31.85 50.43
N VAL A 3 20.72 -32.92 49.65
CA VAL A 3 20.90 -32.95 48.20
C VAL A 3 19.53 -32.69 47.62
N GLY A 4 19.29 -31.44 47.13
CA GLY A 4 18.12 -31.10 46.35
C GLY A 4 18.37 -31.48 44.89
N CYS A 5 17.65 -32.46 44.36
CA CYS A 5 17.53 -32.68 42.92
C CYS A 5 16.66 -31.56 42.33
N LEU A 6 17.28 -30.63 41.64
CA LEU A 6 16.62 -29.73 40.69
C LEU A 6 16.46 -30.53 39.40
N GLY A 7 15.30 -31.22 39.29
CA GLY A 7 14.82 -31.71 38.00
C GLY A 7 14.30 -30.53 37.19
N GLY A 8 15.16 -29.85 36.44
CA GLY A 8 14.73 -28.97 35.38
C GLY A 8 14.25 -29.85 34.22
N ASN A 9 12.95 -29.90 33.96
CA ASN A 9 12.44 -30.26 32.65
C ASN A 9 12.99 -29.20 31.67
N LEU A 10 14.04 -29.59 30.96
CA LEU A 10 14.33 -28.98 29.68
C LEU A 10 13.22 -29.46 28.74
N GLU A 11 12.14 -28.72 28.63
CA GLU A 11 11.32 -28.76 27.44
C GLU A 11 12.29 -28.40 26.31
N ASN A 12 12.66 -29.44 25.56
CA ASN A 12 13.30 -29.22 24.27
C ASN A 12 12.21 -28.60 23.39
N ASP A 13 12.18 -27.28 23.36
CA ASP A 13 11.59 -26.54 22.25
C ASP A 13 12.41 -26.92 21.02
N ILE A 14 11.97 -27.96 20.33
CA ILE A 14 12.52 -28.33 19.03
C ILE A 14 11.93 -27.29 18.06
N SER A 15 12.57 -26.14 17.98
CA SER A 15 12.35 -25.21 16.88
C SER A 15 12.85 -25.89 15.62
N TYR A 16 11.94 -26.36 14.78
CA TYR A 16 12.28 -26.75 13.41
C TYR A 16 12.45 -25.46 12.61
N PRO A 17 13.65 -25.14 12.10
CA PRO A 17 13.83 -23.99 11.24
C PRO A 17 13.12 -24.28 9.92
N GLY A 18 12.00 -23.62 9.71
CA GLY A 18 11.35 -23.56 8.41
C GLY A 18 11.57 -22.18 7.85
N ASP A 19 12.40 -22.06 6.85
CA ASP A 19 12.53 -20.81 6.12
C ASP A 19 11.41 -20.76 5.09
N VAL A 20 10.54 -19.76 5.22
CA VAL A 20 9.59 -19.40 4.17
C VAL A 20 10.27 -18.39 3.27
N MET A 21 10.30 -18.67 1.98
CA MET A 21 10.92 -17.82 0.98
C MET A 21 9.90 -16.81 0.44
N TYR A 22 10.28 -15.54 0.36
CA TYR A 22 9.50 -14.45 -0.23
C TYR A 22 10.43 -13.43 -0.86
N GLU A 23 10.10 -13.02 -2.10
CA GLU A 23 10.92 -12.09 -2.89
C GLU A 23 10.70 -10.63 -2.48
N SER A 24 9.52 -10.31 -1.91
CA SER A 24 9.16 -8.97 -1.49
C SER A 24 8.29 -8.98 -0.24
N THR A 25 8.48 -7.98 0.60
CA THR A 25 7.66 -7.64 1.76
C THR A 25 7.08 -6.22 1.65
N ASN A 26 7.14 -5.65 0.46
CA ASN A 26 6.46 -4.39 0.14
C ASN A 26 5.82 -4.45 -1.23
N ALA A 27 4.74 -3.68 -1.38
CA ALA A 27 4.00 -3.53 -2.62
C ALA A 27 3.12 -2.27 -2.58
N THR A 28 2.46 -1.96 -3.71
CA THR A 28 1.64 -0.75 -3.84
C THR A 28 0.27 -1.09 -4.41
N ILE A 29 -0.79 -0.63 -3.76
CA ILE A 29 -2.14 -0.57 -4.31
C ILE A 29 -2.20 0.63 -5.26
N VAL A 30 -2.76 0.44 -6.45
CA VAL A 30 -2.95 1.53 -7.42
C VAL A 30 -4.44 1.73 -7.66
N GLU A 31 -4.91 2.96 -7.41
CA GLU A 31 -6.28 3.40 -7.78
C GLU A 31 -6.21 4.42 -8.91
N VAL A 32 -6.99 4.19 -9.96
CA VAL A 32 -7.14 5.12 -11.07
C VAL A 32 -8.54 5.74 -11.02
N TRP A 33 -8.58 7.05 -11.05
CA TRP A 33 -9.80 7.86 -11.04
C TRP A 33 -9.92 8.64 -12.33
N GLU A 34 -11.10 8.67 -12.90
CA GLU A 34 -11.44 9.51 -14.05
C GLU A 34 -12.74 10.29 -13.75
N ASP A 35 -12.69 11.60 -13.93
CA ASP A 35 -13.83 12.51 -13.73
C ASP A 35 -14.57 12.29 -12.38
N GLY A 36 -13.80 12.13 -11.31
CA GLY A 36 -14.31 11.97 -9.93
C GLY A 36 -14.79 10.57 -9.56
N ALA A 37 -14.59 9.56 -10.41
CA ALA A 37 -14.98 8.18 -10.13
C ALA A 37 -13.78 7.22 -10.23
N VAL A 38 -13.72 6.23 -9.33
CA VAL A 38 -12.75 5.14 -9.45
C VAL A 38 -13.11 4.28 -10.65
N VAL A 39 -12.19 4.16 -11.61
CA VAL A 39 -12.35 3.33 -12.81
C VAL A 39 -11.57 2.03 -12.74
N GLU A 40 -10.49 2.00 -11.96
CA GLU A 40 -9.66 0.82 -11.78
C GLU A 40 -9.02 0.81 -10.38
N THR A 41 -8.92 -0.39 -9.77
CA THR A 41 -8.11 -0.62 -8.58
C THR A 41 -7.29 -1.88 -8.80
N THR A 42 -5.97 -1.76 -8.73
CA THR A 42 -5.04 -2.88 -8.80
C THR A 42 -4.53 -3.22 -7.42
N TYR A 43 -4.84 -4.43 -6.94
CA TYR A 43 -4.35 -4.95 -5.68
C TYR A 43 -3.10 -5.80 -5.89
N PRO A 44 -2.02 -5.57 -5.13
CA PRO A 44 -0.82 -6.38 -5.23
C PRO A 44 -1.01 -7.77 -4.62
N VAL A 45 -0.33 -8.76 -5.21
CA VAL A 45 -0.27 -10.12 -4.69
C VAL A 45 1.17 -10.42 -4.31
N LEU A 46 1.41 -10.86 -3.06
CA LEU A 46 2.70 -11.37 -2.61
C LEU A 46 2.62 -12.90 -2.44
N SER A 47 3.73 -13.57 -2.75
CA SER A 47 3.85 -15.02 -2.71
C SER A 47 4.79 -15.44 -1.59
N PHE A 48 4.39 -16.47 -0.83
CA PHE A 48 5.14 -17.05 0.26
C PHE A 48 5.34 -18.55 -0.04
N ASP A 49 6.60 -18.95 -0.29
CA ASP A 49 6.94 -20.34 -0.63
C ASP A 49 7.50 -21.08 0.60
N PHE A 50 6.80 -22.10 1.02
CA PHE A 50 7.12 -22.95 2.16
C PHE A 50 8.01 -24.17 1.80
N ASN A 51 8.57 -24.21 0.58
CA ASN A 51 9.33 -25.36 0.08
C ASN A 51 10.56 -25.71 0.94
N GLU A 52 11.18 -24.73 1.59
CA GLU A 52 12.33 -24.93 2.50
C GLU A 52 11.91 -25.31 3.94
N SER A 53 10.61 -25.36 4.22
CA SER A 53 10.09 -25.76 5.52
C SER A 53 10.32 -27.26 5.75
N SER A 54 10.64 -27.66 6.98
CA SER A 54 10.88 -29.03 7.37
C SER A 54 10.07 -29.42 8.61
N ALA A 55 9.56 -30.64 8.64
CA ALA A 55 8.84 -31.20 9.75
C ALA A 55 9.20 -32.70 9.92
N PRO A 56 8.91 -33.29 11.10
CA PRO A 56 9.12 -34.74 11.33
C PRO A 56 8.16 -35.62 10.54
N SER A 57 7.04 -35.07 10.04
CA SER A 57 6.03 -35.76 9.24
C SER A 57 5.59 -34.90 8.05
N ALA A 58 4.66 -35.42 7.24
CA ALA A 58 4.13 -34.66 6.10
C ALA A 58 3.36 -33.44 6.55
N PHE A 59 3.55 -32.33 5.84
CA PHE A 59 2.72 -31.14 6.01
C PHE A 59 1.28 -31.39 5.54
N LEU A 60 0.33 -30.83 6.26
CA LEU A 60 -1.11 -30.87 5.97
C LEU A 60 -1.54 -29.61 5.22
N SER A 61 -1.13 -28.45 5.73
CA SER A 61 -1.49 -27.15 5.14
C SER A 61 -0.41 -26.09 5.38
N TYR A 62 -0.44 -25.07 4.53
CA TYR A 62 0.29 -23.82 4.72
C TYR A 62 -0.71 -22.66 4.80
N THR A 63 -0.52 -21.80 5.79
CA THR A 63 -1.41 -20.66 6.04
C THR A 63 -0.62 -19.38 6.21
N VAL A 64 -1.10 -18.31 5.58
CA VAL A 64 -0.66 -16.94 5.84
C VAL A 64 -1.84 -16.19 6.46
N ARG A 65 -1.66 -15.71 7.70
CA ARG A 65 -2.72 -15.07 8.48
C ARG A 65 -2.28 -13.73 9.03
N GLY A 66 -3.20 -12.77 9.03
CA GLY A 66 -3.02 -11.44 9.62
C GLY A 66 -4.33 -10.67 9.64
N THR A 67 -4.28 -9.39 9.99
CA THR A 67 -5.46 -8.53 9.89
C THR A 67 -5.87 -8.40 8.43
N HIS A 68 -7.12 -8.76 8.10
CA HIS A 68 -7.67 -8.79 6.74
C HIS A 68 -7.02 -9.80 5.76
N VAL A 69 -6.20 -10.72 6.27
CA VAL A 69 -5.56 -11.79 5.50
C VAL A 69 -5.78 -13.12 6.21
N ASP A 70 -6.29 -14.13 5.51
CA ASP A 70 -6.41 -15.51 6.01
C ASP A 70 -6.47 -16.46 4.80
N GLU A 71 -5.29 -16.83 4.27
CA GLU A 71 -5.16 -17.68 3.10
C GLU A 71 -4.51 -19.00 3.48
N THR A 72 -5.15 -20.11 3.12
CA THR A 72 -4.69 -21.49 3.42
C THR A 72 -4.68 -22.33 2.16
N VAL A 73 -3.63 -23.12 1.98
CA VAL A 73 -3.48 -24.09 0.89
C VAL A 73 -3.22 -25.50 1.42
N ASP A 74 -3.64 -26.52 0.68
CA ASP A 74 -3.32 -27.92 0.94
C ASP A 74 -1.86 -28.19 0.54
N ALA A 75 -1.03 -28.60 1.52
CA ALA A 75 0.40 -28.85 1.31
C ALA A 75 0.68 -29.99 0.28
N SER A 76 -0.29 -30.87 0.04
CA SER A 76 -0.17 -31.89 -1.00
C SER A 76 -0.30 -31.37 -2.42
N GLN A 77 -0.81 -30.13 -2.60
CA GLN A 77 -1.07 -29.53 -3.91
C GLN A 77 -0.04 -28.45 -4.26
N THR A 78 0.38 -27.65 -3.28
CA THR A 78 1.31 -26.54 -3.50
C THR A 78 2.04 -26.15 -2.21
N THR A 79 3.25 -25.62 -2.36
CA THR A 79 4.02 -25.02 -1.27
C THR A 79 3.87 -23.50 -1.22
N VAL A 80 3.20 -22.88 -2.22
CA VAL A 80 3.08 -21.43 -2.37
C VAL A 80 1.71 -20.95 -1.97
N VAL A 81 1.69 -20.00 -1.02
CA VAL A 81 0.50 -19.23 -0.64
C VAL A 81 0.59 -17.85 -1.26
N ASN A 82 -0.41 -17.49 -2.07
CA ASN A 82 -0.53 -16.16 -2.68
C ASN A 82 -1.55 -15.34 -1.90
N VAL A 83 -1.15 -14.13 -1.51
CA VAL A 83 -1.96 -13.19 -0.71
C VAL A 83 -2.19 -11.90 -1.47
N GLU A 84 -3.46 -11.53 -1.69
CA GLU A 84 -3.87 -10.24 -2.24
C GLU A 84 -4.09 -9.23 -1.12
N PHE A 85 -3.46 -8.05 -1.22
CA PHE A 85 -3.56 -6.99 -0.21
C PHE A 85 -4.49 -5.88 -0.68
N LYS A 86 -5.58 -5.64 0.06
CA LYS A 86 -6.62 -4.63 -0.26
C LYS A 86 -6.56 -3.37 0.60
N HIS A 87 -5.70 -3.35 1.60
CA HIS A 87 -5.56 -2.26 2.57
C HIS A 87 -4.10 -1.83 2.66
N HIS A 88 -3.83 -0.53 2.64
CA HIS A 88 -2.48 -0.01 2.81
C HIS A 88 -2.12 0.15 4.30
N GLY A 89 -0.82 0.07 4.61
CA GLY A 89 -0.29 0.10 5.97
C GLY A 89 0.69 -1.03 6.24
N PHE A 90 0.91 -1.31 7.51
CA PHE A 90 1.76 -2.41 7.95
C PHE A 90 0.93 -3.62 8.36
N HIS A 91 1.11 -4.72 7.64
CA HIS A 91 0.49 -6.00 7.92
C HIS A 91 1.46 -6.89 8.68
N THR A 92 1.14 -7.23 9.92
CA THR A 92 1.82 -8.31 10.64
C THR A 92 1.18 -9.62 10.23
N LEU A 93 1.98 -10.53 9.67
CA LEU A 93 1.54 -11.82 9.17
C LEU A 93 2.18 -12.95 9.95
N GLU A 94 1.38 -13.94 10.32
CA GLU A 94 1.81 -15.24 10.81
C GLU A 94 1.92 -16.19 9.61
N LEU A 95 3.09 -16.81 9.44
CA LEU A 95 3.35 -17.85 8.44
C LEU A 95 3.32 -19.21 9.16
N ILE A 96 2.32 -20.04 8.83
CA ILE A 96 2.00 -21.27 9.56
C ILE A 96 2.13 -22.46 8.62
N ALA A 97 2.84 -23.49 9.09
CA ALA A 97 2.88 -24.79 8.43
C ALA A 97 2.36 -25.86 9.41
N ASP A 98 1.19 -26.40 9.14
CA ASP A 98 0.59 -27.47 9.93
C ASP A 98 1.07 -28.84 9.41
N TYR A 99 1.45 -29.72 10.32
CA TYR A 99 1.87 -31.09 10.00
C TYR A 99 1.26 -32.12 10.97
N GLU A 100 1.21 -33.38 10.55
CA GLU A 100 0.66 -34.44 11.37
C GLU A 100 1.65 -34.82 12.49
N ASP A 101 1.30 -34.57 13.75
CA ASP A 101 2.09 -35.02 14.89
C ASP A 101 1.75 -36.49 15.20
N THR A 102 2.70 -37.38 14.88
CA THR A 102 2.55 -38.80 15.14
C THR A 102 3.02 -39.20 16.55
N THR A 103 3.52 -38.25 17.34
CA THR A 103 4.18 -38.53 18.63
C THR A 103 3.39 -38.13 19.85
N ASP A 104 2.37 -37.24 19.71
CA ASP A 104 1.59 -36.74 20.84
C ASP A 104 0.22 -37.46 20.95
N GLU A 105 0.04 -38.22 22.05
CA GLU A 105 -1.25 -38.84 22.41
C GLU A 105 -2.37 -37.79 22.69
N ARG A 106 -2.05 -36.50 22.72
CA ARG A 106 -3.00 -35.41 23.00
C ARG A 106 -3.63 -34.80 21.76
N GLY A 107 -3.18 -35.16 20.56
CA GLY A 107 -3.75 -34.70 19.30
C GLY A 107 -3.66 -33.17 19.11
N ASP A 108 -2.62 -32.54 19.70
CA ASP A 108 -2.32 -31.15 19.47
C ASP A 108 -1.53 -31.03 18.16
N ASP A 109 -2.10 -30.40 17.14
CA ASP A 109 -1.47 -30.17 15.86
C ASP A 109 -0.23 -29.29 16.08
N SER A 110 0.95 -29.86 15.87
CA SER A 110 2.20 -29.09 16.01
C SER A 110 2.27 -28.05 14.88
N ARG A 111 2.47 -26.80 15.25
CA ARG A 111 2.52 -25.66 14.33
C ARG A 111 3.89 -25.03 14.35
N HIS A 112 4.39 -24.73 13.17
CA HIS A 112 5.55 -23.88 13.01
C HIS A 112 5.09 -22.46 12.67
N LEU A 113 5.52 -21.46 13.45
CA LEU A 113 5.10 -20.08 13.30
C LEU A 113 6.30 -19.19 13.05
N ASN A 114 6.26 -18.45 11.93
CA ASN A 114 7.11 -17.30 11.68
C ASN A 114 6.21 -16.05 11.61
N GLU A 115 6.67 -14.94 12.15
CA GLU A 115 6.01 -13.65 12.04
C GLU A 115 6.83 -12.71 11.15
N ILE A 116 6.18 -12.06 10.22
CA ILE A 116 6.80 -11.06 9.35
C ILE A 116 5.93 -9.81 9.27
N VAL A 117 6.55 -8.70 8.88
CA VAL A 117 5.87 -7.44 8.61
C VAL A 117 5.94 -7.14 7.12
N VAL A 118 4.79 -6.90 6.51
CA VAL A 118 4.63 -6.48 5.11
C VAL A 118 4.16 -5.03 5.08
N ARG A 119 4.77 -4.22 4.23
CA ARG A 119 4.43 -2.82 4.01
C ARG A 119 3.68 -2.66 2.69
N ILE A 120 2.45 -2.16 2.74
CA ILE A 120 1.64 -1.87 1.55
C ILE A 120 1.44 -0.36 1.45
N GLU A 121 1.92 0.21 0.36
CA GLU A 121 1.76 1.61 -0.01
C GLU A 121 0.51 1.80 -0.88
N LYS A 122 0.11 3.06 -1.12
CA LYS A 122 -1.00 3.37 -2.01
C LYS A 122 -0.60 4.48 -2.97
N ARG A 123 -0.90 4.30 -4.25
CA ARG A 123 -0.82 5.31 -5.31
C ARG A 123 -2.21 5.61 -5.82
N ILE A 124 -2.52 6.89 -5.98
CA ILE A 124 -3.75 7.37 -6.59
C ILE A 124 -3.35 8.16 -7.85
N GLU A 125 -3.93 7.77 -8.99
CA GLU A 125 -3.82 8.48 -10.25
C GLU A 125 -5.21 9.08 -10.57
N TRP A 126 -5.28 10.38 -10.65
CA TRP A 126 -6.50 11.12 -10.94
C TRP A 126 -6.38 11.82 -12.27
N ARG A 127 -7.43 11.75 -13.10
CA ARG A 127 -7.54 12.44 -14.38
C ARG A 127 -8.89 13.10 -14.52
N GLU A 128 -8.87 14.35 -14.97
CA GLU A 128 -10.07 15.09 -15.33
C GLU A 128 -9.81 15.84 -16.64
N SER A 129 -10.67 15.63 -17.64
CA SER A 129 -10.46 16.16 -18.97
C SER A 129 -11.46 17.23 -19.34
N SER A 130 -10.98 18.26 -20.04
CA SER A 130 -11.81 19.35 -20.60
C SER A 130 -12.71 20.04 -19.58
N THR A 131 -12.21 20.26 -18.36
CA THR A 131 -12.95 20.88 -17.28
C THR A 131 -12.78 22.41 -17.28
N ASN A 132 -13.83 23.12 -16.87
CA ASN A 132 -13.80 24.54 -16.53
C ASN A 132 -14.18 24.77 -15.04
N GLU A 133 -14.31 23.69 -14.29
CA GLU A 133 -14.56 23.68 -12.85
C GLU A 133 -13.88 22.43 -12.27
N PRO A 134 -12.53 22.45 -12.10
CA PRO A 134 -11.79 21.30 -11.61
C PRO A 134 -12.31 20.80 -10.27
N MET A 135 -12.57 19.49 -10.18
CA MET A 135 -13.06 18.88 -8.96
C MET A 135 -11.94 18.70 -7.93
N PRO A 136 -12.19 18.99 -6.64
CA PRO A 136 -11.24 18.65 -5.60
C PRO A 136 -11.04 17.12 -5.53
N MET A 137 -9.78 16.69 -5.52
CA MET A 137 -9.45 15.32 -5.20
C MET A 137 -9.35 15.15 -3.69
N THR A 138 -10.33 14.47 -3.07
CA THR A 138 -10.27 14.15 -1.64
C THR A 138 -9.35 12.98 -1.40
N LEU A 139 -8.32 13.18 -0.59
CA LEU A 139 -7.28 12.23 -0.25
C LEU A 139 -7.40 11.84 1.23
N ASP A 140 -7.88 10.63 1.50
CA ASP A 140 -7.78 10.03 2.83
C ASP A 140 -6.43 9.31 2.93
N SER A 141 -5.50 9.91 3.69
CA SER A 141 -4.16 9.37 3.86
C SER A 141 -3.96 8.60 5.16
N ARG A 142 -4.99 8.43 5.98
CA ARG A 142 -4.91 7.66 7.21
C ARG A 142 -4.62 6.20 6.90
N HIS A 143 -3.74 5.58 7.70
CA HIS A 143 -3.43 4.15 7.54
C HIS A 143 -4.69 3.28 7.76
N GLU A 144 -4.82 2.23 6.97
CA GLU A 144 -5.96 1.31 7.05
C GLU A 144 -5.63 0.09 7.93
N VAL A 145 -4.33 -0.28 7.99
CA VAL A 145 -3.84 -1.43 8.77
C VAL A 145 -2.56 -1.06 9.52
N GLY A 146 -2.41 -1.65 10.71
CA GLY A 146 -1.27 -1.40 11.61
C GLY A 146 -1.52 -0.24 12.56
N ASP A 147 -0.47 0.24 13.19
CA ASP A 147 -0.48 1.31 14.20
C ASP A 147 0.39 2.51 13.82
N ARG A 148 0.89 2.53 12.57
CA ARG A 148 1.84 3.55 12.10
C ARG A 148 1.26 4.32 10.93
N PRO A 149 1.21 5.66 11.04
CA PRO A 149 0.76 6.50 9.93
C PRO A 149 1.78 6.47 8.78
N PRO A 150 1.36 6.87 7.58
CA PRO A 150 2.28 7.14 6.48
C PRO A 150 3.36 8.15 6.87
N SER A 151 4.55 8.00 6.35
CA SER A 151 5.69 8.88 6.64
C SER A 151 5.68 10.14 5.78
N VAL A 152 5.15 10.04 4.56
CA VAL A 152 5.13 11.14 3.59
C VAL A 152 4.06 10.92 2.52
N LEU A 153 3.44 12.01 2.08
CA LEU A 153 2.67 12.08 0.84
C LEU A 153 3.56 12.73 -0.23
N VAL A 154 3.72 12.06 -1.36
CA VAL A 154 4.41 12.63 -2.53
C VAL A 154 3.33 12.99 -3.54
N LEU A 155 3.23 14.28 -3.88
CA LEU A 155 2.20 14.81 -4.75
C LEU A 155 2.81 15.35 -6.04
N ALA A 156 2.23 14.96 -7.15
CA ALA A 156 2.48 15.55 -8.47
C ALA A 156 1.13 15.94 -9.08
N SER A 157 1.01 17.20 -9.49
CA SER A 157 -0.18 17.72 -10.16
C SER A 157 0.23 18.44 -11.43
N THR A 158 -0.41 18.11 -12.53
CA THR A 158 -0.17 18.74 -13.83
C THR A 158 -1.48 19.29 -14.38
N VAL A 159 -1.41 20.50 -14.86
CA VAL A 159 -2.49 21.13 -15.64
C VAL A 159 -2.00 21.28 -17.07
N HIS A 160 -2.81 20.81 -18.01
CA HIS A 160 -2.60 20.99 -19.43
C HIS A 160 -3.68 21.93 -19.98
N ASN A 161 -3.26 22.96 -20.73
CA ASN A 161 -4.14 23.85 -21.48
C ASN A 161 -4.13 23.41 -22.94
N PRO A 162 -5.11 22.61 -23.40
CA PRO A 162 -5.10 22.07 -24.75
C PRO A 162 -5.27 23.19 -25.76
N ALA A 163 -4.45 23.21 -26.83
CA ALA A 163 -4.52 24.22 -27.86
C ALA A 163 -5.90 24.20 -28.53
N LEU A 164 -6.61 25.33 -28.55
CA LEU A 164 -7.94 25.48 -29.12
C LEU A 164 -7.98 25.12 -30.61
N ILE A 165 -6.90 25.41 -31.35
CA ILE A 165 -6.72 25.04 -32.75
C ILE A 165 -5.27 24.58 -32.95
N ALA A 166 -5.07 23.27 -33.20
CA ALA A 166 -3.75 22.73 -33.45
C ALA A 166 -3.01 23.50 -34.55
N ASN A 167 -1.89 24.10 -34.21
CA ASN A 167 -0.98 24.86 -35.08
C ASN A 167 -1.43 26.26 -35.56
N LEU A 168 -2.54 26.82 -35.07
CA LEU A 168 -2.97 28.16 -35.50
C LEU A 168 -2.87 29.23 -34.43
N GLY A 169 -2.64 28.89 -33.17
CA GLY A 169 -2.68 29.83 -32.05
C GLY A 169 -4.08 30.45 -31.87
N GLY A 170 -4.39 30.97 -30.73
CA GLY A 170 -5.66 31.65 -30.49
C GLY A 170 -6.34 31.22 -29.20
N GLY A 171 -5.76 30.28 -28.47
CA GLY A 171 -6.12 29.99 -27.10
C GLY A 171 -5.59 31.05 -26.13
N GLN A 172 -6.15 31.06 -24.94
CA GLN A 172 -5.75 31.99 -23.88
C GLN A 172 -4.77 31.33 -22.92
N GLU A 173 -3.94 32.14 -22.31
CA GLU A 173 -3.17 31.72 -21.14
C GLU A 173 -4.14 31.53 -19.96
N VAL A 174 -3.96 30.44 -19.21
CA VAL A 174 -4.80 30.05 -18.08
C VAL A 174 -4.02 30.27 -16.79
N GLU A 175 -4.59 31.01 -15.85
CA GLU A 175 -4.04 31.16 -14.50
C GLU A 175 -4.68 30.12 -13.58
N VAL A 176 -3.85 29.39 -12.82
CA VAL A 176 -4.26 28.34 -11.89
C VAL A 176 -3.60 28.52 -10.54
N LEU A 177 -4.27 28.04 -9.50
CA LEU A 177 -3.71 27.94 -8.17
C LEU A 177 -3.87 26.47 -7.69
N TRP A 178 -2.77 25.78 -7.45
CA TRP A 178 -2.75 24.50 -6.76
C TRP A 178 -2.77 24.72 -5.25
N GLU A 179 -3.59 23.94 -4.54
CA GLU A 179 -3.71 23.99 -3.09
C GLU A 179 -3.84 22.59 -2.52
N LEU A 180 -3.08 22.31 -1.46
CA LEU A 180 -3.31 21.17 -0.57
C LEU A 180 -3.98 21.72 0.70
N ILE A 181 -5.21 21.30 0.95
CA ILE A 181 -6.07 21.84 2.01
C ILE A 181 -6.32 20.74 3.03
N ASP A 182 -6.19 21.06 4.31
CA ASP A 182 -6.43 20.13 5.40
C ASP A 182 -7.93 20.06 5.80
N ASN A 183 -8.22 19.23 6.80
CA ASN A 183 -9.57 19.06 7.33
C ASN A 183 -10.13 20.31 8.04
N THR A 184 -9.31 21.34 8.34
CA THR A 184 -9.73 22.64 8.89
C THR A 184 -10.06 23.66 7.82
N GLN A 185 -9.95 23.30 6.55
CA GLN A 185 -10.11 24.16 5.37
C GLN A 185 -9.01 25.24 5.26
N GLU A 186 -7.84 24.98 5.83
CA GLU A 186 -6.66 25.82 5.66
C GLU A 186 -5.72 25.21 4.62
N ALA A 187 -5.15 26.05 3.76
CA ALA A 187 -4.17 25.63 2.78
C ALA A 187 -2.83 25.34 3.48
N CYS A 188 -2.46 24.06 3.59
CA CYS A 188 -1.16 23.62 4.09
C CYS A 188 -0.03 24.02 3.14
N GLN A 189 -0.32 23.96 1.83
CA GLN A 189 0.62 24.30 0.76
C GLN A 189 -0.17 24.87 -0.42
N PHE A 190 0.46 25.76 -1.17
CA PHE A 190 -0.11 26.30 -2.42
C PHE A 190 0.97 26.71 -3.41
N GLN A 191 0.62 26.70 -4.69
CA GLN A 191 1.47 27.14 -5.79
C GLN A 191 0.64 27.83 -6.87
N PRO A 192 0.84 29.12 -7.16
CA PRO A 192 0.26 29.74 -8.34
C PRO A 192 1.02 29.33 -9.60
N GLY A 193 0.32 29.27 -10.72
CA GLY A 193 0.90 28.93 -12.02
C GLY A 193 0.14 29.54 -13.16
N THR A 194 0.83 29.61 -14.31
CA THR A 194 0.28 30.09 -15.57
C THR A 194 0.57 29.06 -16.65
N VAL A 195 -0.44 28.64 -17.40
CA VAL A 195 -0.33 27.62 -18.45
C VAL A 195 -0.70 28.25 -19.79
N LYS A 196 0.27 28.33 -20.69
CA LYS A 196 0.03 28.89 -22.03
C LYS A 196 -0.72 27.92 -22.92
N ASP A 197 -1.37 28.48 -23.94
CA ASP A 197 -2.09 27.71 -24.96
C ASP A 197 -1.20 26.57 -25.56
N GLY A 198 -1.67 25.32 -25.46
CA GLY A 198 -0.95 24.12 -25.88
C GLY A 198 0.20 23.67 -24.98
N GLU A 199 0.41 24.29 -23.80
CA GLU A 199 1.46 23.91 -22.85
C GLU A 199 0.88 23.25 -21.60
N SER A 200 1.78 22.73 -20.76
CA SER A 200 1.47 22.18 -19.43
C SER A 200 2.32 22.85 -18.38
N ALA A 201 1.81 22.93 -17.16
CA ALA A 201 2.57 23.31 -15.98
C ALA A 201 2.33 22.27 -14.87
N SER A 202 3.32 22.03 -14.03
CA SER A 202 3.25 21.04 -12.97
C SER A 202 3.68 21.61 -11.63
N TRP A 203 3.01 21.16 -10.59
CA TRP A 203 3.40 21.36 -9.20
C TRP A 203 3.74 20.00 -8.56
N ASN A 204 4.97 19.89 -8.03
CA ASN A 204 5.44 18.70 -7.32
C ASN A 204 5.82 19.11 -5.90
N THR A 205 5.32 18.37 -4.92
CA THR A 205 5.61 18.65 -3.51
C THR A 205 5.58 17.37 -2.66
N VAL A 206 6.02 17.51 -1.41
CA VAL A 206 5.92 16.47 -0.38
C VAL A 206 5.23 17.06 0.84
N HIS A 207 4.46 16.22 1.54
CA HIS A 207 3.74 16.62 2.74
C HIS A 207 3.95 15.58 3.85
N PHE A 208 4.19 16.04 5.08
CA PHE A 208 4.57 15.19 6.21
C PHE A 208 3.50 15.09 7.29
N ASN A 209 2.42 15.85 7.23
CA ASN A 209 1.25 15.63 8.09
C ASN A 209 0.30 14.66 7.37
N THR A 210 0.41 13.38 7.68
CA THR A 210 -0.08 12.31 6.82
C THR A 210 -1.24 11.50 7.39
N ASP A 211 -1.64 11.72 8.65
CA ASP A 211 -2.69 10.91 9.31
C ASP A 211 -4.04 11.66 9.33
N GLU A 212 -4.42 12.23 8.20
CA GLU A 212 -5.64 13.00 8.06
C GLU A 212 -6.20 12.96 6.62
N VAL A 213 -7.30 13.67 6.42
CA VAL A 213 -7.92 13.85 5.10
C VAL A 213 -7.53 15.21 4.54
N HIS A 214 -7.08 15.22 3.30
CA HIS A 214 -6.73 16.42 2.56
C HIS A 214 -7.59 16.56 1.30
N ASP A 215 -7.73 17.78 0.79
CA ASP A 215 -8.21 18.04 -0.56
C ASP A 215 -7.07 18.63 -1.40
N LEU A 216 -6.73 17.98 -2.51
CA LEU A 216 -5.88 18.54 -3.54
C LEU A 216 -6.77 19.25 -4.56
N ARG A 217 -6.59 20.57 -4.69
CA ARG A 217 -7.42 21.42 -5.55
C ARG A 217 -6.58 22.12 -6.61
N VAL A 218 -7.21 22.33 -7.76
CA VAL A 218 -6.78 23.29 -8.76
C VAL A 218 -7.87 24.35 -8.86
N THR A 219 -7.56 25.57 -8.38
CA THR A 219 -8.45 26.72 -8.55
C THR A 219 -8.13 27.40 -9.87
N TYR A 220 -9.15 27.82 -10.58
CA TYR A 220 -9.10 28.29 -11.94
C TYR A 220 -10.03 29.51 -12.09
N GLU A 221 -9.63 30.55 -12.83
CA GLU A 221 -10.43 31.73 -12.99
C GLU A 221 -11.56 31.54 -14.03
N GLU A 222 -12.78 32.03 -13.72
CA GLU A 222 -13.93 31.95 -14.59
C GLU A 222 -13.69 32.63 -15.95
N GLY A 223 -14.10 31.99 -17.03
CA GLY A 223 -14.05 32.56 -18.39
C GLY A 223 -12.77 32.26 -19.17
N GLN A 224 -11.89 31.46 -18.64
CA GLN A 224 -10.72 30.89 -19.36
C GLN A 224 -11.12 29.70 -20.21
N ASP A 225 -10.18 29.19 -21.04
CA ASP A 225 -10.36 27.96 -21.83
C ASP A 225 -10.40 26.74 -20.89
N THR A 226 -11.02 25.62 -21.33
CA THR A 226 -11.02 24.37 -20.58
C THR A 226 -9.61 23.80 -20.43
N ILE A 227 -9.36 23.13 -19.30
CA ILE A 227 -8.08 22.48 -18.98
C ILE A 227 -8.26 20.98 -18.75
N ASP A 228 -7.16 20.24 -18.88
CA ASP A 228 -7.06 18.88 -18.37
C ASP A 228 -6.22 18.91 -17.08
N VAL A 229 -6.61 18.10 -16.09
CA VAL A 229 -5.95 18.03 -14.79
C VAL A 229 -5.57 16.59 -14.50
N ASP A 230 -4.28 16.36 -14.20
CA ASP A 230 -3.74 15.08 -13.78
C ASP A 230 -3.10 15.23 -12.39
N HIS A 231 -3.48 14.34 -11.45
CA HIS A 231 -2.81 14.22 -10.15
C HIS A 231 -2.25 12.81 -9.98
N THR A 232 -1.11 12.73 -9.33
CA THR A 232 -0.57 11.48 -8.79
C THR A 232 -0.20 11.72 -7.34
N VAL A 233 -0.69 10.85 -6.46
CA VAL A 233 -0.37 10.90 -5.04
C VAL A 233 0.14 9.54 -4.59
N ASP A 234 1.35 9.51 -4.04
CA ASP A 234 1.90 8.33 -3.38
C ASP A 234 1.80 8.51 -1.86
N ILE A 235 1.10 7.60 -1.20
CA ILE A 235 1.04 7.46 0.25
C ILE A 235 2.13 6.47 0.64
N GLN A 236 3.22 6.96 1.23
CA GLN A 236 4.41 6.17 1.51
C GLN A 236 4.64 6.01 3.01
N TYR A 237 5.19 4.87 3.39
CA TYR A 237 5.55 4.51 4.74
C TYR A 237 7.06 4.41 4.91
N GLU A 238 7.53 4.50 6.17
CA GLU A 238 8.93 4.20 6.49
C GLU A 238 9.24 2.72 6.17
N ALA A 239 10.45 2.45 5.68
CA ALA A 239 10.89 1.08 5.36
C ALA A 239 11.21 0.30 6.65
N LEU A 240 10.19 -0.32 7.23
CA LEU A 240 10.25 -1.09 8.48
C LEU A 240 9.75 -2.53 8.31
N GLU A 241 9.49 -2.92 7.09
CA GLU A 241 9.10 -4.29 6.73
C GLU A 241 10.23 -5.28 6.95
N THR A 242 9.87 -6.54 7.08
CA THR A 242 10.84 -7.64 7.18
C THR A 242 11.67 -7.74 5.90
N VAL A 243 12.97 -7.96 6.04
CA VAL A 243 13.86 -8.13 4.87
C VAL A 243 13.49 -9.41 4.12
N PRO A 244 13.36 -9.38 2.78
CA PRO A 244 13.13 -10.57 1.97
C PRO A 244 14.18 -11.67 2.19
N THR A 245 13.75 -12.93 2.04
CA THR A 245 14.61 -14.14 2.25
C THR A 245 15.11 -14.75 0.94
N ALA A 246 14.57 -14.32 -0.22
CA ALA A 246 14.95 -14.78 -1.56
C ALA A 246 15.95 -13.85 -2.25
#